data_7c75593192a20a9f65d57362b5a8e58c
#
_entry.id   7c75593192a20a9f65d57362b5a8e58c
#
_cell.length_a   1.000
_cell.length_b   1.000
_cell.length_c   1.000
_cell.angle_alpha   90.00
_cell.angle_beta   90.00
_cell.angle_gamma   90.00
#
_symmetry.space_group_name_H-M   'P 1'
#
loop_
_entity.id
_entity.type
_entity.pdbx_description
1 polymer ?
#
loop_
_entity_poly.entity_id
_entity_poly.type
_entity_poly.pdbx_seq_one_letter_code
_entity_poly.pdbx_strand_id
1 'polypeptide(L)'
;MNKNILLACRDAVIGYDNTVAVNGVSFELERGDYLCIVGENGSGKSTLLKGILGLIPMRGGSVNFADGLRRTDIGYLPQQTQAQRDFPATVREAVLSGCLNGSKGPFYSRADRSLANKNMEKLSITNIANRSYRELSGGQQQRVLLARALCAAKELLLLDEPVTGLDPVVTAEFYRLIKKLNRDSGIAVIMVSHDIECAVENANKILHLGSRGVEFFGTTEDYLKSDAGRRFAGRGRSDV
;
A
#
# COMPACT_ATOMS: atom_id res chain seq x y z
N MET A 1 -8.58 1.52 22.78
CA MET A 1 -7.48 2.01 21.91
C MET A 1 -7.32 3.51 22.11
N ASN A 2 -6.09 4.03 22.04
CA ASN A 2 -5.88 5.47 21.95
C ASN A 2 -6.61 5.98 20.70
N LYS A 3 -7.35 7.10 20.82
CA LYS A 3 -8.19 7.65 19.71
C LYS A 3 -7.42 7.91 18.40
N ASN A 4 -6.09 7.98 18.47
CA ASN A 4 -5.24 8.23 17.31
C ASN A 4 -4.80 6.95 16.57
N ILE A 5 -4.85 5.78 17.22
CA ILE A 5 -4.43 4.51 16.59
C ILE A 5 -5.50 4.07 15.58
N LEU A 6 -5.10 3.95 14.33
CA LEU A 6 -5.95 3.50 13.22
C LEU A 6 -5.92 1.98 13.05
N LEU A 7 -4.74 1.37 13.26
CA LEU A 7 -4.52 -0.08 13.16
C LEU A 7 -3.51 -0.50 14.22
N ALA A 8 -3.81 -1.59 14.94
CA ALA A 8 -2.87 -2.26 15.84
C ALA A 8 -2.73 -3.73 15.40
N CYS A 9 -1.50 -4.11 15.04
CA CYS A 9 -1.08 -5.48 14.80
C CYS A 9 -0.37 -6.00 16.05
N ARG A 10 -0.77 -7.17 16.57
CA ARG A 10 -0.21 -7.76 17.77
C ARG A 10 0.17 -9.21 17.52
N ASP A 11 1.46 -9.52 17.66
CA ASP A 11 2.06 -10.84 17.57
C ASP A 11 1.57 -11.68 16.36
N ALA A 12 1.44 -10.98 15.21
CA ALA A 12 0.88 -11.56 13.99
C ALA A 12 1.73 -12.72 13.51
N VAL A 13 1.09 -13.89 13.37
CA VAL A 13 1.66 -15.10 12.75
C VAL A 13 0.81 -15.44 11.52
N ILE A 14 1.41 -15.36 10.33
CA ILE A 14 0.72 -15.56 9.05
C ILE A 14 1.54 -16.50 8.18
N GLY A 15 0.86 -17.38 7.44
CA GLY A 15 1.56 -18.31 6.55
C GLY A 15 0.63 -19.13 5.69
N TYR A 16 1.24 -19.89 4.77
CA TYR A 16 0.54 -20.76 3.82
C TYR A 16 0.81 -22.22 4.21
N ASP A 17 -0.22 -23.07 4.21
CA ASP A 17 -0.13 -24.50 4.51
C ASP A 17 0.76 -24.77 5.75
N ASN A 18 1.94 -25.36 5.56
CA ASN A 18 2.87 -25.66 6.64
C ASN A 18 4.01 -24.65 6.83
N THR A 19 4.00 -23.51 6.07
CA THR A 19 5.07 -22.53 6.11
C THR A 19 4.60 -21.25 6.80
N VAL A 20 5.32 -20.81 7.85
CA VAL A 20 5.14 -19.50 8.48
C VAL A 20 5.99 -18.48 7.73
N ALA A 21 5.35 -17.48 7.13
CA ALA A 21 6.02 -16.43 6.40
C ALA A 21 6.19 -15.13 7.23
N VAL A 22 5.30 -14.91 8.20
CA VAL A 22 5.34 -13.79 9.15
C VAL A 22 5.23 -14.38 10.55
N ASN A 23 6.16 -14.03 11.44
CA ASN A 23 6.21 -14.58 12.79
C ASN A 23 6.36 -13.48 13.85
N GLY A 24 5.35 -13.31 14.71
CA GLY A 24 5.39 -12.45 15.88
C GLY A 24 5.50 -10.93 15.56
N VAL A 25 4.91 -10.47 14.43
CA VAL A 25 4.99 -9.06 14.04
C VAL A 25 4.00 -8.22 14.85
N SER A 26 4.52 -7.19 15.54
CA SER A 26 3.73 -6.21 16.28
C SER A 26 4.09 -4.79 15.87
N PHE A 27 3.07 -3.96 15.57
CA PHE A 27 3.23 -2.53 15.28
C PHE A 27 1.89 -1.80 15.42
N GLU A 28 1.97 -0.48 15.53
CA GLU A 28 0.81 0.41 15.53
C GLU A 28 0.93 1.46 14.43
N LEU A 29 -0.19 1.71 13.75
CA LEU A 29 -0.33 2.77 12.76
C LEU A 29 -1.31 3.81 13.28
N GLU A 30 -0.92 5.06 13.28
CA GLU A 30 -1.77 6.18 13.62
C GLU A 30 -2.44 6.79 12.39
N ARG A 31 -3.49 7.59 12.61
CA ARG A 31 -4.14 8.36 11.54
C ARG A 31 -3.13 9.31 10.89
N GLY A 32 -3.08 9.32 9.58
CA GLY A 32 -2.16 10.13 8.81
C GLY A 32 -0.72 9.63 8.73
N ASP A 33 -0.38 8.49 9.37
CA ASP A 33 0.94 7.88 9.20
C ASP A 33 1.18 7.44 7.76
N TYR A 34 2.44 7.55 7.35
CA TYR A 34 2.97 6.87 6.18
C TYR A 34 4.04 5.87 6.63
N LEU A 35 3.62 4.62 6.80
CA LEU A 35 4.48 3.50 7.18
C LEU A 35 5.03 2.82 5.92
N CYS A 36 6.35 2.70 5.81
CA CYS A 36 6.97 1.86 4.80
C CYS A 36 7.45 0.54 5.42
N ILE A 37 7.02 -0.59 4.83
CA ILE A 37 7.49 -1.93 5.19
C ILE A 37 8.61 -2.29 4.23
N VAL A 38 9.82 -2.44 4.77
CA VAL A 38 11.03 -2.76 4.02
C VAL A 38 11.62 -4.10 4.48
N GLY A 39 12.54 -4.64 3.70
CA GLY A 39 13.25 -5.89 4.01
C GLY A 39 13.53 -6.72 2.76
N GLU A 40 14.31 -7.78 2.92
CA GLU A 40 14.72 -8.67 1.82
C GLU A 40 13.53 -9.38 1.15
N ASN A 41 13.76 -9.88 -0.07
CA ASN A 41 12.76 -10.69 -0.74
C ASN A 41 12.49 -11.98 0.07
N GLY A 42 11.21 -12.34 0.21
CA GLY A 42 10.82 -13.49 1.02
C GLY A 42 10.67 -13.20 2.53
N SER A 43 10.92 -11.99 3.03
CA SER A 43 10.76 -11.65 4.47
C SER A 43 9.30 -11.56 4.95
N GLY A 44 8.31 -11.79 4.08
CA GLY A 44 6.90 -11.83 4.46
C GLY A 44 6.13 -10.51 4.30
N LYS A 45 6.71 -9.47 3.70
CA LYS A 45 6.08 -8.14 3.54
C LYS A 45 4.69 -8.18 2.91
N SER A 46 4.56 -8.76 1.72
CA SER A 46 3.26 -8.89 1.02
C SER A 46 2.32 -9.85 1.75
N THR A 47 2.86 -10.86 2.45
CA THR A 47 2.07 -11.77 3.28
C THR A 47 1.48 -11.03 4.47
N LEU A 48 2.24 -10.13 5.11
CA LEU A 48 1.74 -9.27 6.18
C LEU A 48 0.59 -8.37 5.69
N LEU A 49 0.72 -7.71 4.54
CA LEU A 49 -0.37 -6.92 3.96
C LEU A 49 -1.63 -7.76 3.70
N LYS A 50 -1.47 -8.95 3.11
CA LYS A 50 -2.57 -9.87 2.85
C LYS A 50 -3.25 -10.37 4.13
N GLY A 51 -2.48 -10.59 5.20
CA GLY A 51 -3.01 -10.91 6.53
C GLY A 51 -3.80 -9.77 7.15
N ILE A 52 -3.31 -8.54 7.06
CA ILE A 52 -4.03 -7.33 7.52
C ILE A 52 -5.39 -7.22 6.80
N LEU A 53 -5.42 -7.45 5.49
CA LEU A 53 -6.64 -7.46 4.69
C LEU A 53 -7.56 -8.66 4.96
N GLY A 54 -7.07 -9.69 5.66
CA GLY A 54 -7.80 -10.94 5.87
C GLY A 54 -7.91 -11.82 4.62
N LEU A 55 -7.06 -11.57 3.61
CA LEU A 55 -6.95 -12.40 2.40
C LEU A 55 -6.22 -13.73 2.68
N ILE A 56 -5.42 -13.76 3.73
CA ILE A 56 -4.77 -14.94 4.29
C ILE A 56 -5.15 -15.01 5.75
N PRO A 57 -5.59 -16.17 6.26
CA PRO A 57 -5.93 -16.33 7.66
C PRO A 57 -4.69 -16.18 8.55
N MET A 58 -4.87 -15.50 9.69
CA MET A 58 -3.86 -15.44 10.73
C MET A 58 -3.87 -16.75 11.51
N ARG A 59 -2.68 -17.25 11.83
CA ARG A 59 -2.46 -18.44 12.67
C ARG A 59 -2.30 -18.09 14.14
N GLY A 60 -1.93 -16.85 14.42
CA GLY A 60 -1.78 -16.33 15.77
C GLY A 60 -1.75 -14.80 15.76
N GLY A 61 -1.91 -14.21 16.93
CA GLY A 61 -1.98 -12.77 17.10
C GLY A 61 -3.31 -12.17 16.64
N SER A 62 -3.31 -10.86 16.43
CA SER A 62 -4.51 -10.13 16.00
C SER A 62 -4.18 -8.87 15.20
N VAL A 63 -5.13 -8.46 14.34
CA VAL A 63 -5.15 -7.14 13.71
C VAL A 63 -6.47 -6.46 14.08
N ASN A 64 -6.37 -5.36 14.79
CA ASN A 64 -7.50 -4.57 15.25
C ASN A 64 -7.49 -3.20 14.57
N PHE A 65 -8.64 -2.77 14.08
CA PHE A 65 -8.83 -1.46 13.47
C PHE A 65 -9.54 -0.52 14.43
N ALA A 66 -9.37 0.79 14.22
CA ALA A 66 -10.16 1.80 14.93
C ALA A 66 -11.66 1.59 14.70
N ASP A 67 -12.48 2.07 15.64
CA ASP A 67 -13.93 1.97 15.56
C ASP A 67 -14.45 2.58 14.24
N GLY A 68 -15.30 1.82 13.54
CA GLY A 68 -15.89 2.23 12.27
C GLY A 68 -15.06 1.94 11.02
N LEU A 69 -13.79 1.53 11.13
CA LEU A 69 -12.97 1.10 9.99
C LEU A 69 -13.08 -0.41 9.78
N ARG A 70 -13.58 -0.82 8.63
CA ARG A 70 -13.69 -2.24 8.24
C ARG A 70 -12.65 -2.56 7.17
N ARG A 71 -12.28 -3.84 7.03
CA ARG A 71 -11.39 -4.29 5.94
C ARG A 71 -11.86 -3.89 4.55
N THR A 72 -13.17 -3.83 4.34
CA THR A 72 -13.79 -3.36 3.08
C THR A 72 -13.62 -1.87 2.82
N ASP A 73 -13.27 -1.09 3.83
CA ASP A 73 -13.04 0.35 3.75
C ASP A 73 -11.54 0.69 3.55
N ILE A 74 -10.70 -0.33 3.33
CA ILE A 74 -9.27 -0.20 3.06
C ILE A 74 -9.04 -0.23 1.55
N GLY A 75 -8.34 0.78 1.03
CA GLY A 75 -7.88 0.76 -0.35
C GLY A 75 -6.68 -0.17 -0.49
N TYR A 76 -6.70 -1.07 -1.45
CA TYR A 76 -5.58 -1.97 -1.71
C TYR A 76 -5.12 -1.92 -3.17
N LEU A 77 -3.84 -1.65 -3.34
CA LEU A 77 -3.14 -1.77 -4.61
C LEU A 77 -2.19 -2.96 -4.51
N PRO A 78 -2.53 -4.11 -5.12
CA PRO A 78 -1.69 -5.29 -5.11
C PRO A 78 -0.48 -5.13 -6.02
N GLN A 79 0.56 -5.93 -5.80
CA GLN A 79 1.66 -6.09 -6.74
C GLN A 79 1.12 -6.50 -8.11
N GLN A 80 1.50 -5.76 -9.15
CA GLN A 80 0.95 -5.94 -10.49
C GLN A 80 1.52 -7.19 -11.17
N THR A 81 0.64 -8.08 -11.63
CA THR A 81 1.00 -9.23 -12.46
C THR A 81 0.80 -8.92 -13.96
N GLN A 82 1.47 -9.67 -14.85
CA GLN A 82 1.28 -9.51 -16.30
C GLN A 82 -0.18 -9.70 -16.73
N ALA A 83 -0.88 -10.67 -16.15
CA ALA A 83 -2.30 -10.91 -16.46
C ALA A 83 -3.21 -9.71 -16.12
N GLN A 84 -2.83 -8.90 -15.16
CA GLN A 84 -3.59 -7.68 -14.80
C GLN A 84 -3.33 -6.53 -15.78
N ARG A 85 -2.21 -6.54 -16.51
CA ARG A 85 -1.88 -5.51 -17.52
C ARG A 85 -2.77 -5.60 -18.76
N ASP A 86 -3.29 -6.78 -19.06
CA ASP A 86 -4.13 -7.05 -20.25
C ASP A 86 -5.63 -6.96 -19.95
N PHE A 87 -6.03 -6.37 -18.83
CA PHE A 87 -7.43 -6.28 -18.44
C PHE A 87 -8.27 -5.50 -19.47
N PRO A 88 -9.32 -6.11 -20.07
CA PRO A 88 -10.08 -5.53 -21.17
C PRO A 88 -11.16 -4.55 -20.66
N ALA A 89 -10.75 -3.45 -20.02
CA ALA A 89 -11.66 -2.41 -19.54
C ALA A 89 -11.11 -1.02 -19.89
N THR A 90 -11.98 -0.04 -19.89
CA THR A 90 -11.59 1.36 -19.94
C THR A 90 -11.03 1.79 -18.58
N VAL A 91 -10.25 2.87 -18.56
CA VAL A 91 -9.75 3.49 -17.31
C VAL A 91 -10.92 3.80 -16.35
N ARG A 92 -12.01 4.34 -16.87
CA ARG A 92 -13.21 4.67 -16.08
C ARG A 92 -13.83 3.44 -15.42
N GLU A 93 -13.98 2.35 -16.15
CA GLU A 93 -14.51 1.09 -15.63
C GLU A 93 -13.60 0.48 -14.56
N ALA A 94 -12.27 0.50 -14.83
CA ALA A 94 -11.28 0.03 -13.85
C ALA A 94 -11.35 0.83 -12.54
N VAL A 95 -11.45 2.16 -12.60
CA VAL A 95 -11.55 3.01 -11.40
C VAL A 95 -12.89 2.80 -10.69
N LEU A 96 -14.00 2.76 -11.42
CA LEU A 96 -15.35 2.53 -10.85
C LEU A 96 -15.44 1.19 -10.12
N SER A 97 -14.71 0.16 -10.58
CA SER A 97 -14.72 -1.14 -9.89
C SER A 97 -14.24 -1.06 -8.43
N GLY A 98 -13.49 -0.03 -8.05
CA GLY A 98 -13.10 0.24 -6.67
C GLY A 98 -14.24 0.69 -5.76
N CYS A 99 -15.38 1.14 -6.32
CA CYS A 99 -16.55 1.56 -5.56
C CYS A 99 -17.48 0.40 -5.16
N LEU A 100 -17.23 -0.84 -5.62
CA LEU A 100 -18.11 -1.99 -5.39
C LEU A 100 -18.27 -2.40 -3.93
N ASN A 101 -17.35 -1.99 -3.05
CA ASN A 101 -17.37 -2.35 -1.62
C ASN A 101 -18.58 -1.77 -0.83
N GLY A 102 -19.30 -0.80 -1.39
CA GLY A 102 -20.44 -0.15 -0.75
C GLY A 102 -21.75 -0.27 -1.54
N SER A 103 -21.69 -0.72 -2.79
CA SER A 103 -22.87 -0.77 -3.66
C SER A 103 -23.79 -1.91 -3.28
N LYS A 104 -25.05 -1.57 -3.00
CA LYS A 104 -26.12 -2.54 -2.72
C LYS A 104 -26.92 -2.95 -3.98
N GLY A 105 -26.48 -2.57 -5.17
CA GLY A 105 -27.20 -2.78 -6.41
C GLY A 105 -26.29 -3.16 -7.59
N PRO A 106 -26.88 -3.59 -8.72
CA PRO A 106 -26.16 -3.99 -9.93
C PRO A 106 -25.56 -2.82 -10.70
N PHE A 107 -25.85 -1.57 -10.30
CA PHE A 107 -25.41 -0.37 -11.00
C PHE A 107 -24.68 0.59 -10.08
N TYR A 108 -23.66 1.29 -10.61
CA TYR A 108 -22.97 2.36 -9.91
C TYR A 108 -23.88 3.57 -9.68
N SER A 109 -23.91 4.05 -8.46
CA SER A 109 -24.66 5.24 -8.08
C SER A 109 -24.05 6.53 -8.66
N ARG A 110 -24.76 7.65 -8.57
CA ARG A 110 -24.21 8.99 -8.90
C ARG A 110 -23.02 9.33 -7.99
N ALA A 111 -23.08 8.94 -6.73
CA ALA A 111 -22.00 9.16 -5.76
C ALA A 111 -20.73 8.38 -6.15
N ASP A 112 -20.85 7.11 -6.57
CA ASP A 112 -19.72 6.30 -7.03
C ASP A 112 -19.04 6.92 -8.25
N ARG A 113 -19.83 7.37 -9.23
CA ARG A 113 -19.31 8.06 -10.43
C ARG A 113 -18.61 9.37 -10.08
N SER A 114 -19.16 10.14 -9.15
CA SER A 114 -18.55 11.39 -8.66
C SER A 114 -17.23 11.11 -7.95
N LEU A 115 -17.18 10.10 -7.07
CA LEU A 115 -15.97 9.68 -6.36
C LEU A 115 -14.88 9.20 -7.33
N ALA A 116 -15.23 8.35 -8.31
CA ALA A 116 -14.31 7.88 -9.33
C ALA A 116 -13.74 9.06 -10.15
N ASN A 117 -14.58 10.00 -10.60
CA ASN A 117 -14.12 11.18 -11.34
C ASN A 117 -13.17 12.04 -10.49
N LYS A 118 -13.50 12.30 -9.22
CA LYS A 118 -12.65 13.05 -8.29
C LYS A 118 -11.27 12.38 -8.09
N ASN A 119 -11.24 11.05 -7.98
CA ASN A 119 -9.98 10.31 -7.83
C ASN A 119 -9.18 10.30 -9.15
N MET A 120 -9.83 10.20 -10.32
CA MET A 120 -9.16 10.34 -11.61
C MET A 120 -8.56 11.74 -11.80
N GLU A 121 -9.25 12.79 -11.34
CA GLU A 121 -8.75 14.16 -11.37
C GLU A 121 -7.52 14.34 -10.46
N LYS A 122 -7.60 13.87 -9.20
CA LYS A 122 -6.47 13.89 -8.25
C LYS A 122 -5.21 13.24 -8.81
N LEU A 123 -5.36 12.20 -9.64
CA LEU A 123 -4.26 11.43 -10.21
C LEU A 123 -3.90 11.85 -11.64
N SER A 124 -4.55 12.92 -12.17
CA SER A 124 -4.30 13.49 -13.51
C SER A 124 -4.48 12.46 -14.64
N ILE A 125 -5.53 11.64 -14.54
CA ILE A 125 -5.87 10.60 -15.54
C ILE A 125 -7.25 10.80 -16.16
N THR A 126 -7.91 11.93 -15.95
CA THR A 126 -9.24 12.22 -16.50
C THR A 126 -9.23 12.25 -18.04
N ASN A 127 -8.16 12.78 -18.64
CA ASN A 127 -7.99 12.88 -20.09
C ASN A 127 -7.88 11.52 -20.80
N ILE A 128 -7.55 10.46 -20.08
CA ILE A 128 -7.46 9.10 -20.60
C ILE A 128 -8.59 8.19 -20.10
N ALA A 129 -9.63 8.74 -19.48
CA ALA A 129 -10.71 7.97 -18.83
C ALA A 129 -11.42 6.96 -19.75
N ASN A 130 -11.49 7.23 -21.06
CA ASN A 130 -12.16 6.39 -22.05
C ASN A 130 -11.18 5.49 -22.84
N ARG A 131 -9.86 5.57 -22.56
CA ARG A 131 -8.86 4.69 -23.19
C ARG A 131 -8.92 3.30 -22.59
N SER A 132 -8.51 2.31 -23.38
CA SER A 132 -8.33 0.95 -22.90
C SER A 132 -7.16 0.89 -21.92
N TYR A 133 -7.35 0.22 -20.77
CA TYR A 133 -6.34 0.06 -19.73
C TYR A 133 -5.04 -0.59 -20.26
N ARG A 134 -5.17 -1.58 -21.13
CA ARG A 134 -4.03 -2.30 -21.73
C ARG A 134 -3.13 -1.44 -22.63
N GLU A 135 -3.65 -0.30 -23.12
CA GLU A 135 -2.91 0.62 -24.02
C GLU A 135 -2.12 1.68 -23.25
N LEU A 136 -2.15 1.64 -21.92
CA LEU A 136 -1.51 2.62 -21.05
C LEU A 136 -0.05 2.26 -20.80
N SER A 137 0.78 3.29 -20.58
CA SER A 137 2.12 3.10 -20.02
C SER A 137 2.04 2.53 -18.59
N GLY A 138 3.11 1.89 -18.11
CA GLY A 138 3.15 1.33 -16.76
C GLY A 138 2.81 2.35 -15.67
N GLY A 139 3.35 3.58 -15.76
CA GLY A 139 3.02 4.66 -14.83
C GLY A 139 1.56 5.11 -14.89
N GLN A 140 0.95 5.14 -16.08
CA GLN A 140 -0.48 5.42 -16.22
C GLN A 140 -1.32 4.29 -15.62
N GLN A 141 -0.96 3.03 -15.85
CA GLN A 141 -1.63 1.88 -15.25
C GLN A 141 -1.58 1.95 -13.72
N GLN A 142 -0.43 2.28 -13.13
CA GLN A 142 -0.30 2.43 -11.68
C GLN A 142 -1.17 3.57 -11.13
N ARG A 143 -1.26 4.70 -11.82
CA ARG A 143 -2.18 5.79 -11.44
C ARG A 143 -3.65 5.35 -11.49
N VAL A 144 -4.05 4.54 -12.47
CA VAL A 144 -5.41 3.97 -12.58
C VAL A 144 -5.69 3.02 -11.42
N LEU A 145 -4.76 2.10 -11.09
CA LEU A 145 -4.91 1.19 -9.95
C LEU A 145 -4.95 1.93 -8.62
N LEU A 146 -4.17 3.00 -8.47
CA LEU A 146 -4.22 3.86 -7.30
C LEU A 146 -5.58 4.58 -7.20
N ALA A 147 -6.12 5.11 -8.32
CA ALA A 147 -7.45 5.73 -8.34
C ALA A 147 -8.54 4.72 -7.92
N ARG A 148 -8.44 3.49 -8.41
CA ARG A 148 -9.31 2.38 -8.01
C ARG A 148 -9.22 2.11 -6.50
N ALA A 149 -8.00 1.99 -5.96
CA ALA A 149 -7.80 1.76 -4.53
C ALA A 149 -8.36 2.91 -3.68
N LEU A 150 -8.19 4.17 -4.11
CA LEU A 150 -8.74 5.35 -3.44
C LEU A 150 -10.28 5.39 -3.45
N CYS A 151 -10.95 4.74 -4.40
CA CYS A 151 -12.42 4.61 -4.38
C CYS A 151 -12.91 3.70 -3.23
N ALA A 152 -12.10 2.73 -2.81
CA ALA A 152 -12.42 1.86 -1.67
C ALA A 152 -11.94 2.45 -0.33
N ALA A 153 -10.88 3.26 -0.35
CA ALA A 153 -10.21 3.74 0.85
C ALA A 153 -11.01 4.84 1.55
N LYS A 154 -11.28 4.66 2.84
CA LYS A 154 -11.77 5.73 3.72
C LYS A 154 -10.62 6.44 4.42
N GLU A 155 -9.82 5.69 5.18
CA GLU A 155 -8.77 6.23 6.05
C GLU A 155 -7.42 5.53 5.88
N LEU A 156 -7.39 4.35 5.21
CA LEU A 156 -6.21 3.52 5.07
C LEU A 156 -6.02 3.04 3.63
N LEU A 157 -4.80 3.18 3.13
CA LEU A 157 -4.35 2.73 1.82
C LEU A 157 -3.18 1.75 1.99
N LEU A 158 -3.29 0.56 1.44
CA LEU A 158 -2.24 -0.46 1.40
C LEU A 158 -1.69 -0.59 -0.02
N LEU A 159 -0.37 -0.48 -0.18
CA LEU A 159 0.32 -0.53 -1.46
C LEU A 159 1.39 -1.63 -1.43
N ASP A 160 1.26 -2.63 -2.28
CA ASP A 160 2.19 -3.75 -2.34
C ASP A 160 3.11 -3.60 -3.56
N GLU A 161 4.34 -3.12 -3.33
CA GLU A 161 5.36 -2.86 -4.33
C GLU A 161 4.85 -2.09 -5.57
N PRO A 162 4.22 -0.91 -5.39
CA PRO A 162 3.46 -0.24 -6.44
C PRO A 162 4.32 0.30 -7.59
N VAL A 163 5.63 0.37 -7.43
CA VAL A 163 6.55 0.96 -8.43
C VAL A 163 7.45 -0.08 -9.10
N THR A 164 7.28 -1.36 -8.80
CA THR A 164 8.10 -2.43 -9.38
C THR A 164 7.98 -2.46 -10.91
N GLY A 165 9.13 -2.37 -11.58
CA GLY A 165 9.23 -2.37 -13.05
C GLY A 165 8.89 -1.05 -13.72
N LEU A 166 8.80 0.05 -12.99
CA LEU A 166 8.73 1.42 -13.52
C LEU A 166 10.14 1.99 -13.66
N ASP A 167 10.30 2.96 -14.57
CA ASP A 167 11.54 3.73 -14.66
C ASP A 167 11.72 4.65 -13.44
N PRO A 168 12.98 5.08 -13.14
CA PRO A 168 13.28 5.87 -11.95
C PRO A 168 12.52 7.20 -11.86
N VAL A 169 12.27 7.86 -12.99
CA VAL A 169 11.57 9.16 -13.00
C VAL A 169 10.11 8.97 -12.60
N VAL A 170 9.43 7.99 -13.21
CA VAL A 170 8.03 7.65 -12.89
C VAL A 170 7.92 7.14 -11.45
N THR A 171 8.90 6.37 -10.98
CA THR A 171 8.99 5.92 -9.58
C THR A 171 9.00 7.11 -8.62
N ALA A 172 9.90 8.07 -8.82
CA ALA A 172 9.99 9.27 -7.97
C ALA A 172 8.71 10.11 -8.01
N GLU A 173 8.07 10.23 -9.19
CA GLU A 173 6.78 10.91 -9.31
C GLU A 173 5.67 10.19 -8.52
N PHE A 174 5.66 8.85 -8.56
CA PHE A 174 4.66 8.07 -7.85
C PHE A 174 4.81 8.20 -6.32
N TYR A 175 6.03 8.14 -5.78
CA TYR A 175 6.28 8.40 -4.36
C TYR A 175 5.83 9.80 -3.93
N ARG A 176 6.16 10.83 -4.73
CA ARG A 176 5.69 12.21 -4.46
C ARG A 176 4.17 12.32 -4.47
N LEU A 177 3.50 11.60 -5.38
CA LEU A 177 2.05 11.54 -5.45
C LEU A 177 1.43 10.91 -4.19
N ILE A 178 1.97 9.78 -3.72
CA ILE A 178 1.51 9.12 -2.49
C ILE A 178 1.73 10.04 -1.28
N LYS A 179 2.91 10.65 -1.16
CA LYS A 179 3.21 11.59 -0.07
C LYS A 179 2.26 12.79 -0.07
N LYS A 180 1.92 13.31 -1.25
CA LYS A 180 0.91 14.38 -1.39
C LYS A 180 -0.47 13.91 -0.96
N LEU A 181 -0.91 12.73 -1.39
CA LEU A 181 -2.20 12.16 -0.99
C LEU A 181 -2.28 11.96 0.53
N ASN A 182 -1.24 11.40 1.15
CA ASN A 182 -1.18 11.23 2.61
C ASN A 182 -1.32 12.58 3.32
N ARG A 183 -0.50 13.57 2.96
CA ARG A 183 -0.51 14.89 3.59
C ARG A 183 -1.81 15.66 3.37
N ASP A 184 -2.30 15.73 2.12
CA ASP A 184 -3.40 16.62 1.74
C ASP A 184 -4.78 16.03 2.12
N SER A 185 -4.91 14.71 2.21
CA SER A 185 -6.18 14.04 2.60
C SER A 185 -6.15 13.40 3.98
N GLY A 186 -5.00 13.35 4.66
CA GLY A 186 -4.85 12.71 5.97
C GLY A 186 -5.04 11.18 5.94
N ILE A 187 -5.06 10.56 4.75
CA ILE A 187 -5.17 9.11 4.62
C ILE A 187 -3.88 8.45 5.12
N ALA A 188 -4.01 7.47 6.01
CA ALA A 188 -2.86 6.68 6.41
C ALA A 188 -2.43 5.74 5.28
N VAL A 189 -1.12 5.52 5.14
CA VAL A 189 -0.56 4.67 4.09
C VAL A 189 0.33 3.60 4.71
N ILE A 190 0.16 2.36 4.28
CA ILE A 190 1.17 1.30 4.45
C ILE A 190 1.65 0.90 3.07
N MET A 191 2.94 1.03 2.82
CA MET A 191 3.55 0.71 1.54
C MET A 191 4.67 -0.31 1.72
N VAL A 192 4.61 -1.41 0.97
CA VAL A 192 5.75 -2.33 0.85
C VAL A 192 6.69 -1.81 -0.22
N SER A 193 7.97 -1.71 0.11
CA SER A 193 9.02 -1.34 -0.82
C SER A 193 10.27 -2.17 -0.60
N HIS A 194 10.99 -2.46 -1.67
CA HIS A 194 12.36 -2.98 -1.62
C HIS A 194 13.40 -1.83 -1.72
N ASP A 195 12.97 -0.64 -2.08
CA ASP A 195 13.79 0.56 -2.16
C ASP A 195 13.75 1.32 -0.83
N ILE A 196 14.83 1.18 -0.06
CA ILE A 196 14.92 1.78 1.28
C ILE A 196 15.19 3.27 1.22
N GLU A 197 15.94 3.74 0.20
CA GLU A 197 16.22 5.17 0.04
C GLU A 197 14.92 5.93 -0.19
N CYS A 198 14.12 5.48 -1.16
CA CYS A 198 12.80 6.05 -1.38
C CYS A 198 11.85 5.92 -0.17
N ALA A 199 11.95 4.81 0.58
CA ALA A 199 11.15 4.62 1.80
C ALA A 199 11.51 5.68 2.87
N VAL A 200 12.80 5.89 3.11
CA VAL A 200 13.31 6.85 4.10
C VAL A 200 12.96 8.30 3.73
N GLU A 201 13.02 8.65 2.45
CA GLU A 201 12.69 10.01 1.99
C GLU A 201 11.19 10.37 2.08
N ASN A 202 10.34 9.37 2.03
CA ASN A 202 8.91 9.60 1.84
C ASN A 202 8.04 9.21 3.04
N ALA A 203 8.40 8.18 3.79
CA ALA A 203 7.65 7.70 4.95
C ALA A 203 8.04 8.43 6.25
N ASN A 204 7.14 8.45 7.23
CA ASN A 204 7.44 8.92 8.60
C ASN A 204 7.72 7.77 9.58
N LYS A 205 7.31 6.54 9.23
CA LYS A 205 7.60 5.32 10.00
C LYS A 205 8.16 4.22 9.10
N ILE A 206 9.05 3.41 9.65
CA ILE A 206 9.63 2.24 8.99
C ILE A 206 9.34 0.99 9.83
N LEU A 207 8.87 -0.07 9.17
CA LEU A 207 8.87 -1.43 9.68
C LEU A 207 9.84 -2.26 8.84
N HIS A 208 10.97 -2.66 9.42
CA HIS A 208 11.95 -3.51 8.75
C HIS A 208 11.73 -4.97 9.13
N LEU A 209 11.38 -5.78 8.13
CA LEU A 209 11.20 -7.22 8.27
C LEU A 209 12.46 -7.95 7.80
N GLY A 210 13.12 -8.64 8.71
CA GLY A 210 14.20 -9.59 8.39
C GLY A 210 13.70 -11.04 8.30
N SER A 211 14.62 -11.97 8.06
CA SER A 211 14.31 -13.39 7.96
C SER A 211 13.80 -14.02 9.27
N ARG A 212 14.05 -13.38 10.41
CA ARG A 212 13.66 -13.87 11.76
C ARG A 212 12.50 -13.08 12.39
N GLY A 213 11.89 -12.15 11.67
CA GLY A 213 10.82 -11.28 12.17
C GLY A 213 11.17 -9.80 12.08
N VAL A 214 10.65 -8.99 13.01
CA VAL A 214 10.87 -7.54 13.03
C VAL A 214 12.31 -7.23 13.47
N GLU A 215 13.09 -6.57 12.60
CA GLU A 215 14.41 -6.03 12.92
C GLU A 215 14.34 -4.59 13.45
N PHE A 216 13.34 -3.84 13.00
CA PHE A 216 13.11 -2.47 13.46
C PHE A 216 11.65 -2.07 13.23
N PHE A 217 11.11 -1.30 14.18
CA PHE A 217 9.88 -0.52 14.01
C PHE A 217 10.00 0.80 14.75
N GLY A 218 9.76 1.91 14.08
CA GLY A 218 9.85 3.25 14.67
C GLY A 218 9.81 4.35 13.60
N THR A 219 10.19 5.56 14.02
CA THR A 219 10.29 6.70 13.09
C THR A 219 11.41 6.51 12.09
N THR A 220 11.29 7.17 10.95
CA THR A 220 12.35 7.15 9.92
C THR A 220 13.66 7.70 10.45
N GLU A 221 13.59 8.70 11.33
CA GLU A 221 14.78 9.29 11.96
C GLU A 221 15.51 8.29 12.87
N ASP A 222 14.77 7.51 13.68
CA ASP A 222 15.35 6.47 14.52
C ASP A 222 15.87 5.29 13.71
N TYR A 223 15.18 4.97 12.59
CA TYR A 223 15.64 3.93 11.68
C TYR A 223 17.05 4.22 11.13
N LEU A 224 17.30 5.44 10.69
CA LEU A 224 18.61 5.85 10.18
C LEU A 224 19.73 5.73 11.23
N LYS A 225 19.40 5.84 12.50
CA LYS A 225 20.36 5.69 13.64
C LYS A 225 20.51 4.22 14.08
N SER A 226 19.62 3.34 13.67
CA SER A 226 19.60 1.93 14.05
C SER A 226 20.65 1.09 13.34
N ASP A 227 20.98 -0.10 13.88
CA ASP A 227 21.87 -1.05 13.21
C ASP A 227 21.27 -1.60 11.91
N ALA A 228 19.94 -1.75 11.84
CA ALA A 228 19.23 -2.14 10.64
C ALA A 228 19.42 -1.09 9.53
N GLY A 229 19.19 0.18 9.82
CA GLY A 229 19.37 1.29 8.88
C GLY A 229 20.82 1.44 8.41
N ARG A 230 21.80 1.36 9.33
CA ARG A 230 23.23 1.45 9.01
C ARG A 230 23.73 0.33 8.09
N ARG A 231 23.27 -0.90 8.28
CA ARG A 231 23.62 -2.04 7.40
C ARG A 231 23.14 -1.83 5.96
N PHE A 232 22.03 -1.16 5.76
CA PHE A 232 21.49 -0.84 4.44
C PHE A 232 22.19 0.37 3.79
N ALA A 233 22.42 1.43 4.54
CA ALA A 233 23.18 2.60 4.03
C ALA A 233 24.62 2.23 3.62
N GLY A 234 25.22 1.19 4.23
CA GLY A 234 26.53 0.67 3.86
C GLY A 234 26.56 -0.18 2.59
N ARG A 235 25.46 -0.87 2.25
CA ARG A 235 25.39 -1.69 1.02
C ARG A 235 25.21 -0.85 -0.26
N GLY A 236 24.52 0.30 -0.19
CA GLY A 236 24.34 1.20 -1.33
C GLY A 236 25.61 1.95 -1.77
N ARG A 237 26.72 1.87 -1.00
CA ARG A 237 28.02 2.48 -1.36
C ARG A 237 29.06 1.51 -1.93
N SER A 238 28.75 0.22 -1.99
CA SER A 238 29.71 -0.82 -2.43
C SER A 238 29.49 -1.28 -3.87
N ASP A 239 28.47 -0.79 -4.57
CA ASP A 239 28.13 -1.20 -5.95
C ASP A 239 28.22 -0.04 -6.95
N VAL A 240 29.17 0.92 -6.75
CA VAL A 240 29.56 1.96 -7.73
C VAL A 240 31.03 1.85 -8.05
#